data_aeca49a242e92a0bd5ab9085c150bad5
#
_entry.id   aeca49a242e92a0bd5ab9085c150bad5
#
_cell.length_a   1.000
_cell.length_b   1.000
_cell.length_c   1.000
_cell.angle_alpha   90.00
_cell.angle_beta   90.00
_cell.angle_gamma   90.00
#
_symmetry.space_group_name_H-M   'P 1'
#
loop_
_entity.id
_entity.type
_entity.pdbx_description
1 polymer ?
#
loop_
_entity_poly.entity_id
_entity_poly.type
_entity_poly.pdbx_seq_one_letter_code
_entity_poly.pdbx_strand_id
1 'polypeptide(L)'
;MIIVGLPFATPPPYVPVDEEYPGRAESAYSLSKLLGEEMAKQFCRWDPELKIIGLRLSNVMDPTDYARFPSFQDDAAKRKWNLWGYIDARDAAQAVRLALESNLKGAEVFIIANAETVMNRSNDELLRELYAGVPRKRGFGPNETLLSIEKARRVLGYKPQYSWRTSIK
;
A
#
# COMPACT_ATOMS: atom_id res chain seq x y z
N MET A 1 -0.24 1.27 8.38
CA MET A 1 -1.29 2.29 8.14
C MET A 1 -2.08 1.87 6.92
N ILE A 2 -3.37 1.64 7.05
CA ILE A 2 -4.25 1.39 5.90
C ILE A 2 -4.14 2.61 5.00
N ILE A 3 -4.01 2.40 3.69
CA ILE A 3 -4.00 3.51 2.73
C ILE A 3 -5.23 4.36 2.99
N VAL A 4 -4.98 5.60 3.32
CA VAL A 4 -6.01 6.54 3.74
C VAL A 4 -7.11 6.57 2.69
N GLY A 5 -8.25 6.02 3.03
CA GLY A 5 -9.47 6.22 2.26
C GLY A 5 -9.71 5.30 1.07
N LEU A 6 -9.48 4.01 1.20
CA LEU A 6 -10.18 3.06 0.35
C LEU A 6 -11.38 2.51 1.13
N PRO A 7 -12.52 3.21 1.13
CA PRO A 7 -13.72 2.70 1.76
C PRO A 7 -14.24 1.51 0.96
N PHE A 8 -14.86 0.59 1.64
CA PHE A 8 -15.48 -0.59 1.01
C PHE A 8 -16.48 -0.26 -0.10
N ALA A 9 -17.11 0.91 -0.02
CA ALA A 9 -18.19 1.31 -0.91
C ALA A 9 -17.72 2.14 -2.11
N THR A 10 -16.60 2.87 -1.99
CA THR A 10 -16.14 3.79 -3.05
C THR A 10 -14.95 3.19 -3.79
N PRO A 11 -15.02 3.02 -5.10
CA PRO A 11 -13.88 2.57 -5.89
C PRO A 11 -12.70 3.54 -5.78
N PRO A 12 -11.45 3.06 -5.93
CA PRO A 12 -10.31 3.94 -6.07
C PRO A 12 -10.45 4.78 -7.35
N PRO A 13 -9.89 6.00 -7.39
CA PRO A 13 -9.99 6.85 -8.57
C PRO A 13 -9.22 6.29 -9.77
N TYR A 14 -8.23 5.46 -9.53
CA TYR A 14 -7.41 4.76 -10.52
C TYR A 14 -6.61 3.61 -9.88
N VAL A 15 -6.09 2.73 -10.73
CA VAL A 15 -5.16 1.68 -10.32
C VAL A 15 -3.93 1.62 -11.25
N PRO A 16 -2.75 1.26 -10.76
CA PRO A 16 -2.39 1.14 -9.34
C PRO A 16 -2.50 2.49 -8.61
N VAL A 17 -2.95 2.44 -7.34
CA VAL A 17 -2.97 3.64 -6.47
C VAL A 17 -1.55 3.97 -6.07
N ASP A 18 -1.17 5.23 -6.18
CA ASP A 18 0.14 5.77 -5.79
C ASP A 18 0.02 6.92 -4.76
N GLU A 19 1.13 7.56 -4.45
CA GLU A 19 1.20 8.62 -3.45
C GLU A 19 0.49 9.91 -3.87
N GLU A 20 0.18 10.10 -5.15
CA GLU A 20 -0.61 11.24 -5.66
C GLU A 20 -2.09 11.14 -5.27
N TYR A 21 -2.54 9.94 -4.85
CA TYR A 21 -3.88 9.79 -4.31
C TYR A 21 -4.07 10.69 -3.09
N PRO A 22 -4.99 11.67 -3.15
CA PRO A 22 -5.12 12.71 -2.11
C PRO A 22 -5.68 12.17 -0.78
N GLY A 23 -6.08 10.91 -0.77
CA GLY A 23 -6.74 10.29 0.38
C GLY A 23 -8.19 10.80 0.55
N ARG A 24 -9.08 9.90 0.94
CA ARG A 24 -10.46 10.21 1.33
C ARG A 24 -10.72 9.56 2.68
N ALA A 25 -10.63 10.37 3.73
CA ALA A 25 -10.81 9.87 5.08
C ALA A 25 -12.30 9.61 5.35
N GLU A 26 -12.69 8.36 5.59
CA GLU A 26 -14.07 7.98 5.90
C GLU A 26 -14.20 7.39 7.32
N SER A 27 -13.19 7.57 8.15
CA SER A 27 -13.21 7.21 9.56
C SER A 27 -12.32 8.15 10.36
N ALA A 28 -12.56 8.25 11.67
CA ALA A 28 -11.68 9.03 12.56
C ALA A 28 -10.22 8.56 12.48
N TYR A 29 -9.99 7.25 12.33
CA TYR A 29 -8.66 6.69 12.14
C TYR A 29 -8.02 7.20 10.83
N SER A 30 -8.73 7.09 9.70
CA SER A 30 -8.21 7.56 8.41
C SER A 30 -7.95 9.06 8.43
N LEU A 31 -8.86 9.83 9.05
CA LEU A 31 -8.70 11.28 9.21
C LEU A 31 -7.46 11.60 10.03
N SER A 32 -7.23 10.93 11.15
CA SER A 32 -6.04 11.17 11.98
C SER A 32 -4.74 10.92 11.21
N LYS A 33 -4.71 9.94 10.29
CA LYS A 33 -3.53 9.66 9.46
C LYS A 33 -3.32 10.74 8.40
N LEU A 34 -4.40 11.19 7.76
CA LEU A 34 -4.35 12.28 6.78
C LEU A 34 -3.85 13.59 7.43
N LEU A 35 -4.38 13.92 8.61
CA LEU A 35 -3.93 15.09 9.36
C LEU A 35 -2.45 14.96 9.76
N GLY A 36 -2.00 13.76 10.15
CA GLY A 36 -0.58 13.52 10.45
C GLY A 36 0.35 13.77 9.26
N GLU A 37 -0.06 13.39 8.05
CA GLU A 37 0.72 13.70 6.84
C GLU A 37 0.74 15.20 6.55
N GLU A 38 -0.37 15.90 6.75
CA GLU A 38 -0.43 17.35 6.58
C GLU A 38 0.39 18.09 7.66
N MET A 39 0.31 17.63 8.91
CA MET A 39 1.16 18.17 9.99
C MET A 39 2.65 18.01 9.67
N ALA A 40 3.05 16.85 9.15
CA ALA A 40 4.43 16.61 8.74
C ALA A 40 4.93 17.65 7.72
N LYS A 41 4.10 17.98 6.72
CA LYS A 41 4.41 19.03 5.74
C LYS A 41 4.60 20.39 6.40
N GLN A 42 3.71 20.76 7.35
CA GLN A 42 3.82 22.05 8.05
C GLN A 42 5.07 22.10 8.95
N PHE A 43 5.40 21.03 9.67
CA PHE A 43 6.61 20.99 10.50
C PHE A 43 7.88 21.12 9.65
N CYS A 44 7.97 20.43 8.53
CA CYS A 44 9.10 20.54 7.62
C CYS A 44 9.15 21.91 6.91
N ARG A 45 8.03 22.61 6.77
CA ARG A 45 8.02 24.01 6.29
C ARG A 45 8.58 24.98 7.34
N TRP A 46 8.34 24.71 8.63
CA TRP A 46 8.89 25.53 9.72
C TRP A 46 10.38 25.24 9.96
N ASP A 47 10.79 23.98 9.80
CA ASP A 47 12.19 23.56 9.89
C ASP A 47 12.58 22.73 8.66
N PRO A 48 13.25 23.36 7.67
CA PRO A 48 13.67 22.68 6.43
C PRO A 48 14.69 21.56 6.62
N GLU A 49 15.38 21.50 7.76
CA GLU A 49 16.31 20.42 8.07
C GLU A 49 15.60 19.17 8.62
N LEU A 50 14.36 19.30 9.03
CA LEU A 50 13.58 18.21 9.57
C LEU A 50 13.26 17.18 8.48
N LYS A 51 13.39 15.90 8.85
CA LYS A 51 12.99 14.75 8.03
C LYS A 51 11.80 14.05 8.66
N ILE A 52 10.67 14.02 7.96
CA ILE A 52 9.49 13.22 8.36
C ILE A 52 9.08 12.33 7.20
N ILE A 53 9.18 11.03 7.38
CA ILE A 53 8.81 10.05 6.35
C ILE A 53 7.56 9.29 6.79
N GLY A 54 6.47 9.45 6.05
CA GLY A 54 5.25 8.69 6.20
C GLY A 54 5.31 7.40 5.41
N LEU A 55 5.14 6.26 6.07
CA LEU A 55 5.02 4.97 5.41
C LEU A 55 3.55 4.53 5.42
N ARG A 56 2.91 4.58 4.27
CA ARG A 56 1.56 4.04 4.05
C ARG A 56 1.66 2.52 3.89
N LEU A 57 1.80 1.83 5.02
CA LEU A 57 1.90 0.36 5.02
C LEU A 57 0.59 -0.26 4.56
N SER A 58 0.64 -1.22 3.66
CA SER A 58 -0.45 -2.14 3.39
C SER A 58 -0.74 -3.01 4.62
N ASN A 59 -1.68 -3.93 4.52
CA ASN A 59 -2.00 -4.80 5.65
C ASN A 59 -0.78 -5.65 6.02
N VAL A 60 -0.18 -5.37 7.18
CA VAL A 60 1.01 -6.06 7.67
C VAL A 60 0.62 -7.46 8.11
N MET A 61 1.35 -8.45 7.60
CA MET A 61 1.14 -9.87 7.82
C MET A 61 2.40 -10.50 8.42
N ASP A 62 2.20 -11.32 9.43
CA ASP A 62 3.20 -12.27 9.89
C ASP A 62 3.20 -13.49 8.95
N PRO A 63 4.32 -14.24 8.81
CA PRO A 63 4.34 -15.47 8.02
C PRO A 63 3.27 -16.48 8.39
N THR A 64 2.83 -16.54 9.64
CA THR A 64 1.73 -17.41 10.09
C THR A 64 0.37 -17.00 9.55
N ASP A 65 0.17 -15.72 9.20
CA ASP A 65 -1.06 -15.20 8.60
C ASP A 65 -1.28 -15.74 7.17
N TYR A 66 -0.24 -16.19 6.50
CA TYR A 66 -0.37 -16.72 5.14
C TYR A 66 -1.28 -17.95 5.07
N ALA A 67 -1.39 -18.73 6.15
CA ALA A 67 -2.34 -19.83 6.24
C ALA A 67 -3.82 -19.39 6.02
N ARG A 68 -4.12 -18.10 6.17
CA ARG A 68 -5.45 -17.53 5.95
C ARG A 68 -5.72 -17.20 4.47
N PHE A 69 -4.69 -17.08 3.63
CA PHE A 69 -4.84 -16.61 2.24
C PHE A 69 -5.70 -17.53 1.36
N PRO A 70 -5.66 -18.88 1.52
CA PRO A 70 -6.61 -19.74 0.82
C PRO A 70 -8.09 -19.35 1.05
N SER A 71 -8.46 -18.89 2.24
CA SER A 71 -9.84 -18.50 2.57
C SER A 71 -10.31 -17.21 1.88
N PHE A 72 -9.39 -16.46 1.23
CA PHE A 72 -9.73 -15.26 0.47
C PHE A 72 -10.05 -15.55 -1.00
N GLN A 73 -9.65 -16.72 -1.50
CA GLN A 73 -9.70 -17.02 -2.95
C GLN A 73 -11.12 -17.11 -3.49
N ASP A 74 -12.05 -17.62 -2.70
CA ASP A 74 -13.43 -17.86 -3.11
C ASP A 74 -14.31 -16.59 -3.07
N ASP A 75 -13.83 -15.54 -2.38
CA ASP A 75 -14.58 -14.29 -2.21
C ASP A 75 -13.66 -13.08 -2.28
N ALA A 76 -13.53 -12.53 -3.47
CA ALA A 76 -12.70 -11.36 -3.74
C ALA A 76 -13.14 -10.11 -2.95
N ALA A 77 -14.41 -10.04 -2.53
CA ALA A 77 -14.93 -8.89 -1.78
C ALA A 77 -14.33 -8.78 -0.37
N LYS A 78 -13.89 -9.89 0.24
CA LYS A 78 -13.27 -9.89 1.57
C LYS A 78 -12.05 -8.99 1.68
N ARG A 79 -11.29 -8.84 0.59
CA ARG A 79 -10.02 -8.10 0.58
C ARG A 79 -10.01 -6.91 -0.39
N LYS A 80 -11.16 -6.54 -0.95
CA LYS A 80 -11.26 -5.43 -1.91
C LYS A 80 -10.85 -4.07 -1.31
N TRP A 81 -11.07 -3.88 -0.02
CA TRP A 81 -10.83 -2.62 0.70
C TRP A 81 -9.36 -2.14 0.67
N ASN A 82 -8.41 -3.04 0.44
CA ASN A 82 -6.99 -2.69 0.28
C ASN A 82 -6.44 -3.16 -1.07
N LEU A 83 -7.30 -3.31 -2.07
CA LEU A 83 -6.94 -3.79 -3.42
C LEU A 83 -6.17 -5.11 -3.37
N TRP A 84 -6.57 -6.00 -2.46
CA TRP A 84 -5.95 -7.31 -2.22
C TRP A 84 -4.46 -7.25 -1.88
N GLY A 85 -3.98 -6.08 -1.48
CA GLY A 85 -2.59 -5.88 -1.09
C GLY A 85 -2.28 -6.44 0.29
N TYR A 86 -1.00 -6.71 0.53
CA TYR A 86 -0.44 -7.07 1.83
C TYR A 86 1.02 -6.62 1.90
N ILE A 87 1.64 -6.74 3.04
CA ILE A 87 3.08 -6.61 3.25
C ILE A 87 3.53 -7.60 4.32
N ASP A 88 4.61 -8.32 4.08
CA ASP A 88 5.27 -9.12 5.10
C ASP A 88 5.90 -8.21 6.17
N ALA A 89 5.78 -8.55 7.43
CA ALA A 89 6.31 -7.75 8.54
C ALA A 89 7.82 -7.49 8.41
N ARG A 90 8.57 -8.46 7.85
CA ARG A 90 10.02 -8.34 7.61
C ARG A 90 10.33 -7.32 6.50
N ASP A 91 9.52 -7.28 5.45
CA ASP A 91 9.64 -6.28 4.39
C ASP A 91 9.16 -4.90 4.87
N ALA A 92 8.16 -4.84 5.75
CA ALA A 92 7.78 -3.61 6.43
C ALA A 92 8.94 -3.05 7.28
N ALA A 93 9.64 -3.92 8.03
CA ALA A 93 10.83 -3.54 8.80
C ALA A 93 11.97 -3.06 7.89
N GLN A 94 12.17 -3.69 6.71
CA GLN A 94 13.11 -3.21 5.69
C GLN A 94 12.78 -1.76 5.29
N ALA A 95 11.50 -1.48 4.99
CA ALA A 95 11.08 -0.15 4.58
C ALA A 95 11.32 0.90 5.67
N VAL A 96 11.05 0.56 6.93
CA VAL A 96 11.33 1.43 8.09
C VAL A 96 12.83 1.74 8.18
N ARG A 97 13.69 0.72 8.11
CA ARG A 97 15.14 0.89 8.15
C ARG A 97 15.62 1.79 7.02
N LEU A 98 15.20 1.53 5.77
CA LEU A 98 15.57 2.33 4.62
C LEU A 98 15.13 3.80 4.75
N ALA A 99 13.94 4.05 5.30
CA ALA A 99 13.46 5.40 5.57
C ALA A 99 14.33 6.12 6.61
N LEU A 100 14.72 5.43 7.68
CA LEU A 100 15.60 5.99 8.73
C LEU A 100 17.00 6.31 8.18
N GLU A 101 17.57 5.41 7.37
CA GLU A 101 18.89 5.54 6.77
C GLU A 101 18.96 6.53 5.59
N SER A 102 17.80 6.92 5.03
CA SER A 102 17.77 7.83 3.88
C SER A 102 18.26 9.24 4.22
N ASN A 103 18.88 9.90 3.24
CA ASN A 103 19.33 11.30 3.34
C ASN A 103 18.24 12.30 2.90
N LEU A 104 16.98 11.87 2.87
CA LEU A 104 15.86 12.75 2.51
C LEU A 104 15.69 13.85 3.56
N LYS A 105 15.23 15.01 3.10
CA LYS A 105 14.80 16.13 3.95
C LYS A 105 13.37 16.48 3.61
N GLY A 106 12.68 17.12 4.54
CA GLY A 106 11.28 17.50 4.36
C GLY A 106 10.31 16.35 4.64
N ALA A 107 9.07 16.55 4.24
CA ALA A 107 7.99 15.60 4.42
C ALA A 107 7.80 14.75 3.14
N GLU A 108 8.03 13.46 3.26
CA GLU A 108 7.85 12.50 2.17
C GLU A 108 6.93 11.36 2.60
N VAL A 109 6.15 10.85 1.65
CA VAL A 109 5.25 9.72 1.87
C VAL A 109 5.53 8.61 0.85
N PHE A 110 5.49 7.35 1.31
CA PHE A 110 5.73 6.18 0.48
C PHE A 110 4.67 5.11 0.74
N ILE A 111 4.11 4.54 -0.32
CA ILE A 111 3.30 3.32 -0.23
C ILE A 111 4.25 2.13 -0.12
N ILE A 112 3.99 1.30 0.91
CA ILE A 112 4.77 0.10 1.21
C ILE A 112 3.84 -1.10 1.19
N ALA A 113 4.02 -1.94 0.19
CA ALA A 113 3.27 -3.17 -0.02
C ALA A 113 4.19 -4.27 -0.55
N ASN A 114 3.71 -5.50 -0.59
CA ASN A 114 4.38 -6.55 -1.34
C ASN A 114 4.28 -6.26 -2.85
N ALA A 115 5.09 -6.94 -3.66
CA ALA A 115 5.06 -6.79 -5.11
C ALA A 115 3.82 -7.44 -5.76
N GLU A 116 3.10 -8.27 -5.01
CA GLU A 116 1.97 -9.06 -5.48
C GLU A 116 0.75 -8.94 -4.57
N THR A 117 -0.40 -9.39 -5.07
CA THR A 117 -1.65 -9.48 -4.30
C THR A 117 -1.76 -10.82 -3.55
N VAL A 118 -2.70 -10.88 -2.60
CA VAL A 118 -3.06 -12.12 -1.89
C VAL A 118 -3.91 -13.08 -2.74
N MET A 119 -4.28 -12.70 -3.96
CA MET A 119 -5.22 -13.45 -4.79
C MET A 119 -4.51 -14.29 -5.85
N ASN A 120 -5.02 -15.49 -6.12
CA ASN A 120 -4.59 -16.32 -7.26
C ASN A 120 -5.21 -15.85 -8.57
N ARG A 121 -6.41 -15.29 -8.50
CA ARG A 121 -7.11 -14.69 -9.64
C ARG A 121 -6.36 -13.46 -10.15
N SER A 122 -6.47 -13.23 -11.45
CA SER A 122 -5.81 -12.08 -12.08
C SER A 122 -6.45 -10.75 -11.65
N ASN A 123 -5.63 -9.70 -11.64
CA ASN A 123 -6.11 -8.34 -11.40
C ASN A 123 -7.24 -7.93 -12.36
N ASP A 124 -7.18 -8.37 -13.61
CA ASP A 124 -8.19 -8.07 -14.62
C ASP A 124 -9.56 -8.67 -14.28
N GLU A 125 -9.57 -9.90 -13.77
CA GLU A 125 -10.81 -10.56 -13.30
C GLU A 125 -11.37 -9.87 -12.07
N LEU A 126 -10.51 -9.58 -11.08
CA LEU A 126 -10.90 -8.92 -9.83
C LEU A 126 -11.46 -7.52 -10.07
N LEU A 127 -10.80 -6.74 -10.92
CA LEU A 127 -11.24 -5.39 -11.27
C LEU A 127 -12.54 -5.41 -12.07
N ARG A 128 -12.69 -6.34 -13.01
CA ARG A 128 -13.94 -6.48 -13.77
C ARG A 128 -15.13 -6.80 -12.88
N GLU A 129 -14.91 -7.64 -11.88
CA GLU A 129 -15.97 -8.06 -10.95
C GLU A 129 -16.36 -6.96 -9.95
N LEU A 130 -15.38 -6.30 -9.32
CA LEU A 130 -15.64 -5.44 -8.16
C LEU A 130 -15.39 -3.95 -8.39
N TYR A 131 -14.65 -3.60 -9.44
CA TYR A 131 -14.23 -2.24 -9.74
C TYR A 131 -14.31 -1.94 -11.23
N ALA A 132 -15.38 -2.42 -11.88
CA ALA A 132 -15.60 -2.16 -13.30
C ALA A 132 -15.56 -0.65 -13.59
N GLY A 133 -14.80 -0.25 -14.61
CA GLY A 133 -14.69 1.16 -15.02
C GLY A 133 -13.64 1.98 -14.25
N VAL A 134 -12.94 1.42 -13.27
CA VAL A 134 -11.83 2.13 -12.62
C VAL A 134 -10.69 2.35 -13.62
N PRO A 135 -10.25 3.60 -13.81
CA PRO A 135 -9.18 3.93 -14.75
C PRO A 135 -7.86 3.23 -14.40
N ARG A 136 -7.12 2.85 -15.42
CA ARG A 136 -5.75 2.33 -15.27
C ARG A 136 -4.75 3.45 -15.52
N LYS A 137 -4.00 3.82 -14.51
CA LYS A 137 -2.92 4.83 -14.63
C LYS A 137 -1.74 4.31 -15.44
N ARG A 138 -1.49 2.99 -15.36
CA ARG A 138 -0.50 2.25 -16.16
C ARG A 138 -0.88 0.78 -16.30
N GLY A 139 -0.16 0.04 -17.14
CA GLY A 139 -0.22 -1.41 -17.17
C GLY A 139 0.36 -2.05 -15.91
N PHE A 140 -0.09 -3.26 -15.59
CA PHE A 140 0.39 -4.07 -14.46
C PHE A 140 0.25 -5.56 -14.78
N GLY A 141 1.06 -6.38 -14.11
CA GLY A 141 1.01 -7.84 -14.25
C GLY A 141 -0.25 -8.46 -13.63
N PRO A 142 -0.56 -9.71 -13.96
CA PRO A 142 -1.80 -10.38 -13.56
C PRO A 142 -2.00 -10.43 -12.04
N ASN A 143 -0.95 -10.56 -11.26
CA ASN A 143 -1.01 -10.57 -9.79
C ASN A 143 -0.15 -9.48 -9.17
N GLU A 144 0.31 -8.51 -9.94
CA GLU A 144 1.07 -7.37 -9.41
C GLU A 144 0.23 -6.59 -8.40
N THR A 145 0.86 -6.06 -7.37
CA THR A 145 0.16 -5.18 -6.42
C THR A 145 -0.48 -3.98 -7.12
N LEU A 146 -1.72 -3.69 -6.76
CA LEU A 146 -2.44 -2.49 -7.20
C LEU A 146 -2.19 -1.28 -6.27
N LEU A 147 -1.25 -1.43 -5.36
CA LEU A 147 -0.69 -0.37 -4.52
C LEU A 147 0.72 -0.08 -5.02
N SER A 148 0.92 1.01 -5.72
CA SER A 148 2.20 1.29 -6.38
C SER A 148 3.33 1.47 -5.37
N ILE A 149 4.33 0.61 -5.44
CA ILE A 149 5.56 0.72 -4.63
C ILE A 149 6.73 1.33 -5.43
N GLU A 150 6.46 1.89 -6.59
CA GLU A 150 7.48 2.40 -7.51
C GLU A 150 8.28 3.55 -6.91
N LYS A 151 7.62 4.47 -6.18
CA LYS A 151 8.30 5.57 -5.50
C LYS A 151 9.24 5.02 -4.41
N ALA A 152 8.78 4.08 -3.61
CA ALA A 152 9.60 3.45 -2.57
C ALA A 152 10.81 2.70 -3.17
N ARG A 153 10.62 1.99 -4.29
CA ARG A 153 11.70 1.32 -5.02
C ARG A 153 12.75 2.31 -5.50
N ARG A 154 12.32 3.36 -6.17
CA ARG A 154 13.22 4.35 -6.80
C ARG A 154 13.95 5.19 -5.76
N VAL A 155 13.28 5.63 -4.71
CA VAL A 155 13.80 6.63 -3.78
C VAL A 155 14.47 6.00 -2.56
N LEU A 156 13.87 4.95 -2.00
CA LEU A 156 14.40 4.27 -0.80
C LEU A 156 15.21 3.01 -1.14
N GLY A 157 15.15 2.52 -2.37
CA GLY A 157 15.71 1.22 -2.72
C GLY A 157 14.93 0.03 -2.16
N TYR A 158 13.65 0.24 -1.80
CA TYR A 158 12.78 -0.79 -1.24
C TYR A 158 12.60 -1.96 -2.20
N LYS A 159 12.79 -3.18 -1.70
CA LYS A 159 12.63 -4.43 -2.46
C LYS A 159 11.99 -5.48 -1.57
N PRO A 160 10.67 -5.73 -1.69
CA PRO A 160 10.03 -6.80 -0.94
C PRO A 160 10.62 -8.15 -1.36
N GLN A 161 10.95 -8.98 -0.38
CA GLN A 161 11.68 -10.25 -0.56
C GLN A 161 10.83 -11.47 -0.19
N TYR A 162 9.79 -11.27 0.62
CA TYR A 162 9.02 -12.37 1.17
C TYR A 162 7.65 -12.47 0.48
N SER A 163 7.44 -13.60 -0.22
CA SER A 163 6.18 -13.88 -0.92
C SER A 163 5.41 -14.99 -0.21
N TRP A 164 4.12 -14.80 -0.04
CA TRP A 164 3.24 -15.84 0.48
C TRP A 164 3.19 -17.05 -0.45
N ARG A 165 3.32 -16.85 -1.78
CA ARG A 165 3.28 -17.92 -2.78
C ARG A 165 4.44 -18.90 -2.66
N THR A 166 5.57 -18.44 -2.16
CA THR A 166 6.74 -19.30 -1.91
C THR A 166 6.77 -19.90 -0.51
N SER A 167 5.94 -19.37 0.39
CA SER A 167 5.92 -19.75 1.81
C SER A 167 4.87 -20.81 2.13
N ILE A 168 3.83 -20.96 1.31
CA ILE A 168 2.81 -22.00 1.42
C ILE A 168 3.19 -23.11 0.45
N LYS A 169 3.68 -24.23 0.98
CA LYS A 169 3.91 -25.47 0.22
C LYS A 169 2.72 -26.39 0.40
#